data_8a75837abc51aba61c1d2c8c3c0af045
#
_entry.id   8a75837abc51aba61c1d2c8c3c0af045
#
_cell.length_a   1.000
_cell.length_b   1.000
_cell.length_c   1.000
_cell.angle_alpha   90.00
_cell.angle_beta   90.00
_cell.angle_gamma   90.00
#
_symmetry.space_group_name_H-M   'P 1'
#
loop_
_entity.id
_entity.type
_entity.pdbx_description
1 polymer ?
#
loop_
_entity_poly.entity_id
_entity_poly.type
_entity_poly.pdbx_seq_one_letter_code
_entity_poly.pdbx_strand_id
1 'polypeptide(L)'
;MAVPYVDDVEFLLREFESKAGELIKVKGIDWPAVTREFQQAAAHTTTDEAHLQLVARLVGQLRDGHAGIVKSKIKWPDESKGRRFTGPRVALLTLPDRVLVRAAFKDALQSGLHAGQEVTRIDGVPALDWIKQKAEWMRDRGQGFSTTQMALYSACHWGLADYEGTPITFEIKDASGAELSIQRVRNGGPNYAPIGPLFPPTDLKFTGRQSYGHTEHGLGYIHLRDVPGNLPVQIQQMLATLSAIPGLILDMRANGGGGCDHEAVFGHFLAKGQSWRGYVGKFDGGYTGPMVVIVDAGVRSAGETIAGMFKEDGRAYMIGESATAGTSSQKTEITTPSGLFTIRFSVGSNKGRFNNGRGIEGIGVQPHELVLPTAQDLLNDKDTLIEHATKLLKAGLPKGTVPYQGLHSR
;
A
#
# COMPACT_ATOMS: atom_id res chain seq x y z
N MET A 1 -9.36 -21.57 38.11
CA MET A 1 -10.01 -20.70 37.11
C MET A 1 -9.65 -21.28 35.76
N ALA A 2 -10.63 -21.50 34.87
CA ALA A 2 -10.35 -21.95 33.51
C ALA A 2 -9.42 -20.93 32.84
N VAL A 3 -8.42 -21.41 32.12
CA VAL A 3 -7.49 -20.55 31.39
C VAL A 3 -8.27 -19.92 30.25
N PRO A 4 -8.34 -18.58 30.12
CA PRO A 4 -9.28 -17.90 29.22
C PRO A 4 -8.95 -18.04 27.74
N TYR A 5 -7.92 -18.82 27.37
CA TYR A 5 -7.36 -18.86 26.03
C TYR A 5 -8.30 -19.54 25.03
N VAL A 6 -8.94 -20.63 25.43
CA VAL A 6 -9.92 -21.33 24.57
C VAL A 6 -11.14 -20.43 24.32
N ASP A 7 -11.67 -19.82 25.39
CA ASP A 7 -12.87 -18.95 25.30
C ASP A 7 -12.61 -17.76 24.38
N ASP A 8 -11.42 -17.14 24.44
CA ASP A 8 -11.04 -16.03 23.58
C ASP A 8 -10.97 -16.45 22.10
N VAL A 9 -10.37 -17.59 21.81
CA VAL A 9 -10.23 -18.09 20.43
C VAL A 9 -11.59 -18.48 19.87
N GLU A 10 -12.43 -19.20 20.61
CA GLU A 10 -13.78 -19.55 20.19
C GLU A 10 -14.67 -18.32 19.97
N PHE A 11 -14.55 -17.31 20.83
CA PHE A 11 -15.21 -16.03 20.64
C PHE A 11 -14.78 -15.37 19.34
N LEU A 12 -13.46 -15.25 19.09
CA LEU A 12 -12.94 -14.63 17.89
C LEU A 12 -13.37 -15.37 16.62
N LEU A 13 -13.30 -16.70 16.59
CA LEU A 13 -13.74 -17.52 15.46
C LEU A 13 -15.20 -17.25 15.11
N ARG A 14 -16.08 -17.24 16.11
CA ARG A 14 -17.52 -16.97 15.94
C ARG A 14 -17.77 -15.52 15.48
N GLU A 15 -17.11 -14.54 16.07
CA GLU A 15 -17.29 -13.14 15.72
C GLU A 15 -16.77 -12.83 14.32
N PHE A 16 -15.65 -13.42 13.90
CA PHE A 16 -15.11 -13.27 12.55
C PHE A 16 -16.06 -13.90 11.52
N GLU A 17 -16.55 -15.11 11.74
CA GLU A 17 -17.53 -15.75 10.87
C GLU A 17 -18.81 -14.93 10.75
N SER A 18 -19.36 -14.47 11.88
CA SER A 18 -20.59 -13.70 11.93
C SER A 18 -20.48 -12.34 11.24
N LYS A 19 -19.39 -11.59 11.46
CA LYS A 19 -19.25 -10.20 11.02
C LYS A 19 -18.48 -10.05 9.72
N ALA A 20 -17.53 -10.93 9.41
CA ALA A 20 -16.68 -10.91 8.24
C ALA A 20 -16.90 -12.10 7.30
N GLY A 21 -17.89 -12.95 7.54
CA GLY A 21 -18.11 -14.19 6.77
C GLY A 21 -18.22 -13.98 5.28
N GLU A 22 -18.81 -12.87 4.84
CA GLU A 22 -18.86 -12.53 3.42
C GLU A 22 -17.47 -12.26 2.84
N LEU A 23 -16.62 -11.52 3.55
CA LEU A 23 -15.24 -11.24 3.12
C LEU A 23 -14.39 -12.52 3.15
N ILE A 24 -14.56 -13.37 4.16
CA ILE A 24 -13.93 -14.69 4.27
C ILE A 24 -14.24 -15.52 3.02
N LYS A 25 -15.51 -15.58 2.63
CA LYS A 25 -15.97 -16.30 1.42
C LYS A 25 -15.41 -15.70 0.14
N VAL A 26 -15.45 -14.38 -0.03
CA VAL A 26 -14.93 -13.69 -1.22
C VAL A 26 -13.43 -13.90 -1.40
N LYS A 27 -12.69 -13.97 -0.30
CA LYS A 27 -11.22 -14.22 -0.30
C LYS A 27 -10.86 -15.71 -0.44
N GLY A 28 -11.85 -16.61 -0.51
CA GLY A 28 -11.63 -18.05 -0.67
C GLY A 28 -10.91 -18.68 0.54
N ILE A 29 -11.17 -18.18 1.74
CA ILE A 29 -10.58 -18.72 2.97
C ILE A 29 -11.37 -19.96 3.40
N ASP A 30 -10.70 -21.11 3.57
CA ASP A 30 -11.29 -22.32 4.14
C ASP A 30 -11.49 -22.13 5.66
N TRP A 31 -12.58 -21.44 5.99
CA TRP A 31 -12.87 -21.08 7.39
C TRP A 31 -13.09 -22.31 8.28
N PRO A 32 -13.76 -23.38 7.84
CA PRO A 32 -13.82 -24.62 8.63
C PRO A 32 -12.45 -25.24 8.95
N ALA A 33 -11.49 -25.19 8.03
CA ALA A 33 -10.14 -25.66 8.30
C ALA A 33 -9.42 -24.76 9.33
N VAL A 34 -9.53 -23.43 9.16
CA VAL A 34 -9.02 -22.45 10.12
C VAL A 34 -9.62 -22.69 11.51
N THR A 35 -10.95 -22.86 11.61
CA THR A 35 -11.63 -23.11 12.88
C THR A 35 -11.07 -24.35 13.58
N ARG A 36 -10.94 -25.48 12.88
CA ARG A 36 -10.39 -26.71 13.48
C ARG A 36 -8.96 -26.54 13.97
N GLU A 37 -8.10 -25.92 13.14
CA GLU A 37 -6.71 -25.66 13.50
C GLU A 37 -6.59 -24.83 14.79
N PHE A 38 -7.31 -23.72 14.85
CA PHE A 38 -7.17 -22.77 15.95
C PHE A 38 -7.85 -23.27 17.24
N GLN A 39 -8.96 -24.02 17.16
CA GLN A 39 -9.54 -24.70 18.32
C GLN A 39 -8.57 -25.73 18.92
N GLN A 40 -7.94 -26.55 18.05
CA GLN A 40 -6.96 -27.51 18.51
C GLN A 40 -5.73 -26.83 19.15
N ALA A 41 -5.22 -25.77 18.52
CA ALA A 41 -4.09 -25.01 19.04
C ALA A 41 -4.41 -24.34 20.39
N ALA A 42 -5.62 -23.79 20.55
CA ALA A 42 -6.06 -23.14 21.78
C ALA A 42 -6.10 -24.12 22.98
N ALA A 43 -6.53 -25.36 22.74
CA ALA A 43 -6.58 -26.40 23.77
C ALA A 43 -5.20 -26.76 24.35
N HIS A 44 -4.12 -26.49 23.60
CA HIS A 44 -2.73 -26.74 24.02
C HIS A 44 -1.99 -25.47 24.45
N THR A 45 -2.65 -24.31 24.41
CA THR A 45 -2.05 -23.03 24.80
C THR A 45 -2.04 -22.88 26.31
N THR A 46 -0.87 -22.65 26.91
CA THR A 46 -0.70 -22.63 28.36
C THR A 46 -0.08 -21.35 28.92
N THR A 47 0.39 -20.44 28.05
CA THR A 47 1.03 -19.19 28.46
C THR A 47 0.43 -17.98 27.71
N ASP A 48 0.48 -16.83 28.35
CA ASP A 48 0.03 -15.57 27.76
C ASP A 48 0.76 -15.24 26.45
N GLU A 49 2.06 -15.53 26.38
CA GLU A 49 2.85 -15.32 25.17
C GLU A 49 2.38 -16.20 24.00
N ALA A 50 2.16 -17.51 24.27
CA ALA A 50 1.66 -18.43 23.26
C ALA A 50 0.22 -18.03 22.84
N HIS A 51 -0.59 -17.49 23.76
CA HIS A 51 -1.93 -16.98 23.44
C HIS A 51 -1.86 -15.74 22.55
N LEU A 52 -0.98 -14.78 22.84
CA LEU A 52 -0.77 -13.61 21.97
C LEU A 52 -0.36 -14.06 20.55
N GLN A 53 0.58 -14.99 20.41
CA GLN A 53 1.02 -15.54 19.13
C GLN A 53 -0.14 -16.22 18.39
N LEU A 54 -0.95 -17.02 19.10
CA LEU A 54 -2.11 -17.72 18.53
C LEU A 54 -3.16 -16.73 18.02
N VAL A 55 -3.51 -15.73 18.83
CA VAL A 55 -4.47 -14.67 18.43
C VAL A 55 -3.94 -13.88 17.24
N ALA A 56 -2.67 -13.52 17.23
CA ALA A 56 -2.06 -12.81 16.10
C ALA A 56 -2.13 -13.64 14.81
N ARG A 57 -1.78 -14.92 14.87
CA ARG A 57 -1.91 -15.84 13.72
C ARG A 57 -3.36 -15.97 13.24
N LEU A 58 -4.33 -16.07 14.17
CA LEU A 58 -5.74 -16.15 13.82
C LEU A 58 -6.21 -14.87 13.09
N VAL A 59 -5.83 -13.70 13.59
CA VAL A 59 -6.11 -12.41 12.93
C VAL A 59 -5.51 -12.38 11.52
N GLY A 60 -4.30 -12.89 11.33
CA GLY A 60 -3.64 -13.00 10.02
C GLY A 60 -4.41 -13.87 9.01
N GLN A 61 -5.19 -14.87 9.47
CA GLN A 61 -6.02 -15.72 8.60
C GLN A 61 -7.15 -14.96 7.89
N LEU A 62 -7.58 -13.82 8.44
CA LEU A 62 -8.61 -12.98 7.78
C LEU A 62 -8.14 -12.40 6.45
N ARG A 63 -6.85 -12.43 6.15
CA ARG A 63 -6.27 -11.80 4.93
C ARG A 63 -6.85 -10.40 4.74
N ASP A 64 -6.72 -9.57 5.76
CA ASP A 64 -7.35 -8.25 5.82
C ASP A 64 -6.32 -7.20 6.25
N GLY A 65 -6.01 -6.27 5.36
CA GLY A 65 -5.01 -5.22 5.61
C GLY A 65 -5.42 -4.19 6.67
N HIS A 66 -6.66 -4.20 7.13
CA HIS A 66 -7.11 -3.42 8.28
C HIS A 66 -7.14 -4.24 9.58
N ALA A 67 -7.04 -5.58 9.49
CA ALA A 67 -7.06 -6.42 10.67
C ALA A 67 -5.77 -6.28 11.48
N GLY A 68 -5.93 -6.32 12.80
CA GLY A 68 -4.82 -6.27 13.73
C GLY A 68 -5.26 -6.22 15.19
N ILE A 69 -4.33 -6.54 16.07
CA ILE A 69 -4.48 -6.35 17.51
C ILE A 69 -4.23 -4.87 17.80
N VAL A 70 -5.28 -4.09 18.09
CA VAL A 70 -5.17 -2.64 18.35
C VAL A 70 -4.91 -2.32 19.81
N LYS A 71 -5.25 -3.25 20.72
CA LYS A 71 -4.86 -3.19 22.13
C LYS A 71 -4.51 -4.58 22.62
N SER A 72 -3.41 -4.70 23.37
CA SER A 72 -3.00 -5.92 24.03
C SER A 72 -2.52 -5.59 25.44
N LYS A 73 -2.93 -6.42 26.42
CA LYS A 73 -2.38 -6.40 27.78
C LYS A 73 -1.09 -7.25 27.88
N ILE A 74 -0.84 -8.09 26.89
CA ILE A 74 0.35 -8.94 26.79
C ILE A 74 1.31 -8.27 25.81
N LYS A 75 2.58 -8.14 26.18
CA LYS A 75 3.62 -7.61 25.30
C LYS A 75 4.31 -8.71 24.53
N TRP A 76 4.74 -8.44 23.33
CA TRP A 76 5.67 -9.33 22.63
C TRP A 76 6.95 -9.46 23.44
N PRO A 77 7.54 -10.68 23.55
CA PRO A 77 8.71 -10.92 24.43
C PRO A 77 9.85 -9.95 24.20
N ASP A 78 10.05 -9.56 22.96
CA ASP A 78 11.15 -8.71 22.56
C ASP A 78 10.88 -7.22 22.76
N GLU A 79 9.59 -6.77 22.76
CA GLU A 79 9.23 -5.40 23.11
C GLU A 79 9.59 -5.06 24.57
N SER A 80 9.62 -6.08 25.42
CA SER A 80 10.01 -5.92 26.83
C SER A 80 11.50 -5.58 27.01
N LYS A 81 12.34 -5.81 25.98
CA LYS A 81 13.80 -5.56 26.03
C LYS A 81 14.17 -4.13 25.61
N GLY A 82 13.19 -3.26 25.31
CA GLY A 82 13.42 -1.87 24.94
C GLY A 82 14.17 -1.65 23.61
N ARG A 83 14.32 -2.70 22.80
CA ARG A 83 14.96 -2.59 21.49
C ARG A 83 13.99 -2.00 20.47
N ARG A 84 14.47 -1.03 19.71
CA ARG A 84 13.72 -0.43 18.61
C ARG A 84 13.69 -1.38 17.42
N PHE A 85 12.50 -1.52 16.79
CA PHE A 85 12.34 -2.23 15.54
C PHE A 85 12.60 -1.27 14.38
N THR A 86 13.56 -1.61 13.50
CA THR A 86 14.02 -0.71 12.44
C THR A 86 14.62 -1.48 11.27
N GLY A 87 14.83 -0.84 10.13
CA GLY A 87 15.38 -1.46 8.94
C GLY A 87 16.79 -0.99 8.55
N PRO A 88 17.34 -1.58 7.48
CA PRO A 88 18.72 -1.39 7.02
C PRO A 88 18.91 -0.14 6.13
N ARG A 89 17.91 0.76 6.04
CA ARG A 89 17.88 1.91 5.12
C ARG A 89 17.89 1.53 3.64
N VAL A 90 17.26 0.40 3.35
CA VAL A 90 17.03 -0.13 2.01
C VAL A 90 15.56 -0.38 1.84
N ALA A 91 15.03 -0.13 0.65
CA ALA A 91 13.74 -0.62 0.19
C ALA A 91 13.97 -1.44 -1.07
N LEU A 92 13.21 -2.51 -1.24
CA LEU A 92 13.27 -3.41 -2.37
C LEU A 92 12.02 -3.26 -3.25
N LEU A 93 12.10 -3.81 -4.45
CA LEU A 93 11.02 -3.92 -5.41
C LEU A 93 11.02 -5.32 -5.98
N THR A 94 9.87 -6.02 -5.96
CA THR A 94 9.70 -7.27 -6.67
C THR A 94 9.22 -7.02 -8.11
N LEU A 95 9.90 -7.64 -9.06
CA LEU A 95 9.42 -7.86 -10.41
C LEU A 95 9.01 -9.33 -10.56
N PRO A 96 8.34 -9.75 -11.64
CA PRO A 96 7.89 -11.12 -11.80
C PRO A 96 8.99 -12.18 -11.66
N ASP A 97 10.22 -11.88 -12.06
CA ASP A 97 11.34 -12.80 -12.16
C ASP A 97 12.54 -12.43 -11.26
N ARG A 98 12.54 -11.25 -10.63
CA ARG A 98 13.69 -10.76 -9.87
C ARG A 98 13.30 -9.76 -8.78
N VAL A 99 14.28 -9.43 -7.95
CA VAL A 99 14.19 -8.36 -6.94
C VAL A 99 15.22 -7.29 -7.24
N LEU A 100 14.81 -6.04 -7.20
CA LEU A 100 15.71 -4.89 -7.35
C LEU A 100 15.82 -4.12 -6.03
N VAL A 101 16.94 -3.47 -5.83
CA VAL A 101 17.02 -2.37 -4.86
C VAL A 101 16.17 -1.24 -5.40
N ARG A 102 15.07 -0.91 -4.71
CA ARG A 102 14.23 0.24 -5.03
C ARG A 102 14.93 1.53 -4.63
N ALA A 103 15.46 1.54 -3.41
CA ALA A 103 16.17 2.69 -2.87
C ALA A 103 17.15 2.28 -1.77
N ALA A 104 18.23 3.01 -1.65
CA ALA A 104 19.16 2.95 -0.53
C ALA A 104 19.47 4.36 -0.03
N PHE A 105 19.71 4.52 1.28
CA PHE A 105 19.85 5.83 1.90
C PHE A 105 21.04 5.87 2.83
N LYS A 106 21.69 7.06 2.93
CA LYS A 106 22.76 7.33 3.88
C LYS A 106 23.87 6.28 3.79
N ASP A 107 24.17 5.63 4.90
CA ASP A 107 25.21 4.61 5.00
C ASP A 107 24.93 3.33 4.17
N ALA A 108 23.67 3.04 3.85
CA ALA A 108 23.36 1.97 2.88
C ALA A 108 23.85 2.34 1.47
N LEU A 109 23.61 3.56 1.03
CA LEU A 109 24.14 4.08 -0.23
C LEU A 109 25.68 4.09 -0.24
N GLN A 110 26.30 4.53 0.85
CA GLN A 110 27.76 4.55 1.00
C GLN A 110 28.39 3.13 0.99
N SER A 111 27.63 2.10 1.34
CA SER A 111 28.10 0.71 1.28
C SER A 111 28.05 0.09 -0.11
N GLY A 112 27.63 0.85 -1.14
CA GLY A 112 27.56 0.37 -2.51
C GLY A 112 26.21 -0.19 -2.94
N LEU A 113 25.15 -0.02 -2.11
CA LEU A 113 23.78 -0.34 -2.51
C LEU A 113 23.18 0.84 -3.27
N HIS A 114 22.74 0.61 -4.51
CA HIS A 114 22.15 1.63 -5.38
C HIS A 114 20.82 1.14 -5.96
N ALA A 115 19.91 2.07 -6.22
CA ALA A 115 18.66 1.75 -6.92
C ALA A 115 18.95 1.09 -8.27
N GLY A 116 18.14 0.11 -8.65
CA GLY A 116 18.27 -0.64 -9.91
C GLY A 116 19.20 -1.85 -9.87
N GLN A 117 20.02 -2.04 -8.82
CA GLN A 117 20.81 -3.27 -8.67
C GLN A 117 19.89 -4.47 -8.40
N GLU A 118 20.20 -5.61 -9.00
CA GLU A 118 19.49 -6.86 -8.74
C GLU A 118 19.96 -7.49 -7.42
N VAL A 119 19.01 -7.82 -6.54
CA VAL A 119 19.25 -8.57 -5.32
C VAL A 119 18.98 -10.04 -5.62
N THR A 120 20.03 -10.87 -5.57
CA THR A 120 19.95 -12.32 -5.86
C THR A 120 19.59 -13.12 -4.64
N ARG A 121 20.16 -12.75 -3.47
CA ARG A 121 19.90 -13.43 -2.19
C ARG A 121 19.83 -12.42 -1.05
N ILE A 122 19.11 -12.80 0.01
CA ILE A 122 19.05 -12.08 1.29
C ILE A 122 19.31 -13.11 2.39
N ASP A 123 20.32 -12.88 3.24
CA ASP A 123 20.75 -13.81 4.29
C ASP A 123 20.94 -15.25 3.74
N GLY A 124 21.51 -15.39 2.54
CA GLY A 124 21.77 -16.66 1.88
C GLY A 124 20.53 -17.32 1.23
N VAL A 125 19.33 -16.76 1.35
CA VAL A 125 18.08 -17.26 0.72
C VAL A 125 17.83 -16.53 -0.59
N PRO A 126 17.38 -17.18 -1.69
CA PRO A 126 16.99 -16.51 -2.93
C PRO A 126 16.01 -15.36 -2.63
N ALA A 127 16.26 -14.17 -3.18
CA ALA A 127 15.59 -12.94 -2.75
C ALA A 127 14.06 -12.99 -2.86
N LEU A 128 13.51 -13.54 -3.96
CA LEU A 128 12.06 -13.72 -4.13
C LEU A 128 11.46 -14.65 -3.06
N ASP A 129 12.17 -15.72 -2.71
CA ASP A 129 11.69 -16.67 -1.71
C ASP A 129 11.79 -16.06 -0.30
N TRP A 130 12.86 -15.33 -0.02
CA TRP A 130 13.00 -14.59 1.23
C TRP A 130 11.85 -13.61 1.44
N ILE A 131 11.49 -12.84 0.41
CA ILE A 131 10.39 -11.88 0.47
C ILE A 131 9.04 -12.58 0.71
N LYS A 132 8.77 -13.71 0.02
CA LYS A 132 7.57 -14.52 0.25
C LYS A 132 7.51 -15.07 1.68
N GLN A 133 8.60 -15.67 2.16
CA GLN A 133 8.72 -16.17 3.54
C GLN A 133 8.51 -15.06 4.55
N LYS A 134 9.06 -13.86 4.26
CA LYS A 134 8.91 -12.71 5.14
C LYS A 134 7.47 -12.20 5.18
N ALA A 135 6.76 -12.20 4.06
CA ALA A 135 5.33 -11.86 4.02
C ALA A 135 4.49 -12.81 4.88
N GLU A 136 4.76 -14.12 4.82
CA GLU A 136 4.11 -15.13 5.68
C GLU A 136 4.46 -14.91 7.16
N TRP A 137 5.72 -14.68 7.48
CA TRP A 137 6.15 -14.37 8.85
C TRP A 137 5.44 -13.12 9.41
N MET A 138 5.25 -12.07 8.59
CA MET A 138 4.52 -10.86 8.98
C MET A 138 3.04 -11.19 9.23
N ARG A 139 2.44 -12.07 8.42
CA ARG A 139 1.05 -12.54 8.61
C ARG A 139 0.89 -13.29 9.92
N ASP A 140 1.83 -14.19 10.24
CA ASP A 140 1.84 -14.95 11.50
C ASP A 140 1.99 -14.07 12.75
N ARG A 141 2.47 -12.84 12.58
CA ARG A 141 2.52 -11.81 13.63
C ARG A 141 1.33 -10.85 13.61
N GLY A 142 0.26 -11.22 12.91
CA GLY A 142 -1.01 -10.49 12.88
C GLY A 142 -1.07 -9.31 11.90
N GLN A 143 -0.12 -9.22 10.98
CA GLN A 143 -0.21 -8.24 9.88
C GLN A 143 -1.02 -8.85 8.74
N GLY A 144 -2.29 -8.48 8.66
CA GLY A 144 -3.14 -8.89 7.56
C GLY A 144 -2.77 -8.20 6.25
N PHE A 145 -2.85 -8.95 5.14
CA PHE A 145 -2.70 -8.42 3.80
C PHE A 145 -3.88 -8.87 2.97
N SER A 146 -4.64 -7.93 2.40
CA SER A 146 -5.83 -8.25 1.62
C SER A 146 -5.50 -8.89 0.27
N THR A 147 -4.29 -8.64 -0.25
CA THR A 147 -3.85 -9.13 -1.57
C THR A 147 -2.38 -9.55 -1.55
N THR A 148 -1.96 -10.33 -2.53
CA THR A 148 -0.56 -10.75 -2.71
C THR A 148 0.35 -9.56 -3.01
N GLN A 149 -0.08 -8.61 -3.85
CA GLN A 149 0.71 -7.43 -4.18
C GLN A 149 0.98 -6.57 -2.93
N MET A 150 -0.01 -6.41 -2.04
CA MET A 150 0.18 -5.71 -0.77
C MET A 150 1.17 -6.44 0.15
N ALA A 151 1.09 -7.77 0.21
CA ALA A 151 2.00 -8.58 1.03
C ALA A 151 3.45 -8.44 0.56
N LEU A 152 3.70 -8.59 -0.74
CA LEU A 152 5.04 -8.44 -1.33
C LEU A 152 5.56 -7.00 -1.19
N TYR A 153 4.74 -5.99 -1.46
CA TYR A 153 5.08 -4.59 -1.23
C TYR A 153 5.50 -4.33 0.22
N SER A 154 4.73 -4.86 1.17
CA SER A 154 5.02 -4.69 2.60
C SER A 154 6.31 -5.41 3.01
N ALA A 155 6.55 -6.62 2.50
CA ALA A 155 7.78 -7.37 2.76
C ALA A 155 9.02 -6.66 2.19
N CYS A 156 8.90 -6.03 1.01
CA CYS A 156 9.97 -5.25 0.39
C CYS A 156 10.33 -3.96 1.13
N HIS A 157 9.43 -3.42 1.95
CA HIS A 157 9.65 -2.21 2.74
C HIS A 157 9.86 -2.56 4.22
N TRP A 158 8.78 -2.84 4.94
CA TRP A 158 8.83 -3.09 6.39
C TRP A 158 9.31 -4.49 6.77
N GLY A 159 9.22 -5.46 5.84
CA GLY A 159 9.73 -6.80 6.06
C GLY A 159 11.24 -6.87 6.26
N LEU A 160 12.01 -5.87 5.81
CA LEU A 160 13.44 -5.76 6.06
C LEU A 160 13.76 -5.35 7.51
N ALA A 161 12.77 -4.86 8.25
CA ALA A 161 12.96 -4.44 9.64
C ALA A 161 13.12 -5.63 10.59
N ASP A 162 13.91 -5.41 11.64
CA ASP A 162 14.11 -6.27 12.80
C ASP A 162 14.67 -5.41 13.94
N TYR A 163 15.09 -6.03 15.04
CA TYR A 163 15.64 -5.29 16.17
C TYR A 163 16.92 -4.52 15.79
N GLU A 164 16.99 -3.30 16.28
CA GLU A 164 18.15 -2.42 16.06
C GLU A 164 19.46 -3.13 16.44
N GLY A 165 20.45 -3.02 15.57
CA GLY A 165 21.75 -3.67 15.73
C GLY A 165 21.85 -5.07 15.09
N THR A 166 20.75 -5.67 14.62
CA THR A 166 20.81 -6.97 13.94
C THR A 166 21.32 -6.83 12.50
N PRO A 167 22.14 -7.78 12.01
CA PRO A 167 22.63 -7.75 10.64
C PRO A 167 21.59 -8.24 9.64
N ILE A 168 21.78 -7.86 8.39
CA ILE A 168 21.13 -8.41 7.19
C ILE A 168 22.15 -8.36 6.05
N THR A 169 22.24 -9.41 5.24
CA THR A 169 23.18 -9.50 4.13
C THR A 169 22.43 -9.53 2.80
N PHE A 170 22.84 -8.69 1.86
CA PHE A 170 22.35 -8.66 0.49
C PHE A 170 23.45 -9.18 -0.44
N GLU A 171 23.13 -10.18 -1.25
CA GLU A 171 23.94 -10.56 -2.41
C GLU A 171 23.30 -9.87 -3.62
N ILE A 172 24.08 -9.05 -4.32
CA ILE A 172 23.61 -8.21 -5.42
C ILE A 172 24.41 -8.45 -6.69
N LYS A 173 23.81 -8.21 -7.85
CA LYS A 173 24.52 -8.02 -9.10
C LYS A 173 24.56 -6.53 -9.42
N ASP A 174 25.75 -6.04 -9.71
CA ASP A 174 25.92 -4.69 -10.21
C ASP A 174 25.62 -4.59 -11.72
N ALA A 175 25.75 -3.39 -12.28
CA ALA A 175 25.50 -3.14 -13.70
C ALA A 175 26.44 -3.92 -14.64
N SER A 176 27.61 -4.38 -14.17
CA SER A 176 28.55 -5.22 -14.93
C SER A 176 28.21 -6.71 -14.84
N GLY A 177 27.26 -7.10 -13.98
CA GLY A 177 26.93 -8.48 -13.65
C GLY A 177 27.84 -9.11 -12.59
N ALA A 178 28.74 -8.34 -11.99
CA ALA A 178 29.59 -8.83 -10.89
C ALA A 178 28.74 -9.03 -9.61
N GLU A 179 29.00 -10.12 -8.91
CA GLU A 179 28.32 -10.45 -7.66
C GLU A 179 29.07 -9.82 -6.47
N LEU A 180 28.33 -9.12 -5.62
CA LEU A 180 28.83 -8.48 -4.42
C LEU A 180 27.98 -8.91 -3.21
N SER A 181 28.62 -9.12 -2.05
CA SER A 181 27.95 -9.37 -0.80
C SER A 181 28.08 -8.17 0.13
N ILE A 182 26.97 -7.56 0.50
CA ILE A 182 26.94 -6.35 1.32
C ILE A 182 26.15 -6.63 2.59
N GLN A 183 26.85 -6.63 3.73
CA GLN A 183 26.21 -6.72 5.04
C GLN A 183 25.81 -5.33 5.52
N ARG A 184 24.58 -5.26 6.03
CA ARG A 184 24.02 -4.04 6.66
C ARG A 184 23.63 -4.31 8.09
N VAL A 185 23.62 -3.26 8.90
CA VAL A 185 23.08 -3.29 10.25
C VAL A 185 21.76 -2.51 10.25
N ARG A 186 20.76 -3.02 10.93
CA ARG A 186 19.47 -2.34 11.11
C ARG A 186 19.62 -1.20 12.10
N ASN A 187 19.78 0.00 11.60
CA ASN A 187 20.01 1.24 12.36
C ASN A 187 19.23 2.44 11.76
N GLY A 188 18.23 2.14 10.93
CA GLY A 188 17.56 3.14 10.08
C GLY A 188 16.70 4.15 10.80
N GLY A 189 16.30 3.86 12.04
CA GLY A 189 15.32 4.67 12.76
C GLY A 189 13.88 4.40 12.30
N PRO A 190 12.89 5.19 12.78
CA PRO A 190 11.47 4.91 12.52
C PRO A 190 11.06 5.04 11.04
N ASN A 191 11.75 5.87 10.27
CA ASN A 191 11.47 6.12 8.85
C ASN A 191 12.70 5.74 8.01
N TYR A 192 13.14 4.51 8.11
CA TYR A 192 14.37 4.05 7.48
C TYR A 192 14.32 3.96 5.94
N ALA A 193 13.13 3.83 5.38
CA ALA A 193 12.93 3.79 3.93
C ALA A 193 11.72 4.64 3.56
N PRO A 194 11.87 5.72 2.79
CA PRO A 194 10.75 6.44 2.24
C PRO A 194 9.97 5.55 1.29
N ILE A 195 8.66 5.73 1.27
CA ILE A 195 7.72 5.06 0.40
C ILE A 195 7.11 6.08 -0.57
N GLY A 196 6.71 5.61 -1.77
CA GLY A 196 6.17 6.44 -2.84
C GLY A 196 7.17 6.64 -3.99
N PRO A 197 7.01 7.68 -4.79
CA PRO A 197 7.91 7.97 -5.91
C PRO A 197 9.33 8.25 -5.40
N LEU A 198 10.33 7.63 -6.05
CA LEU A 198 11.73 7.78 -5.66
C LEU A 198 12.38 9.00 -6.27
N PHE A 199 12.08 9.24 -7.54
CA PHE A 199 12.63 10.33 -8.33
C PHE A 199 11.48 11.24 -8.80
N PRO A 200 10.78 11.93 -7.85
CA PRO A 200 9.74 12.88 -8.21
C PRO A 200 10.38 14.11 -8.89
N PRO A 201 9.57 14.95 -9.54
CA PRO A 201 10.05 16.23 -10.04
C PRO A 201 10.75 17.04 -8.94
N THR A 202 11.72 17.87 -9.34
CA THR A 202 12.42 18.78 -8.42
C THR A 202 11.55 19.98 -8.05
N ASP A 203 11.96 20.74 -7.03
CA ASP A 203 11.33 22.00 -6.62
C ASP A 203 9.85 21.91 -6.25
N LEU A 204 9.44 20.76 -5.72
CA LEU A 204 8.07 20.56 -5.26
C LEU A 204 7.74 21.41 -4.04
N LYS A 205 6.56 22.03 -4.08
CA LYS A 205 5.93 22.69 -2.93
C LYS A 205 5.14 21.68 -2.11
N PHE A 206 4.80 22.04 -0.88
CA PHE A 206 4.05 21.18 0.03
C PHE A 206 2.79 21.88 0.56
N THR A 207 1.72 21.12 0.73
CA THR A 207 0.56 21.49 1.53
C THR A 207 0.15 20.28 2.38
N GLY A 208 0.28 20.41 3.70
CA GLY A 208 0.22 19.24 4.58
C GLY A 208 1.30 18.22 4.22
N ARG A 209 0.88 16.99 3.93
CA ARG A 209 1.79 15.91 3.47
C ARG A 209 1.81 15.74 1.96
N GLN A 210 0.99 16.48 1.24
CA GLN A 210 0.95 16.44 -0.22
C GLN A 210 2.08 17.27 -0.79
N SER A 211 2.64 16.85 -1.94
CA SER A 211 3.61 17.63 -2.69
C SER A 211 3.14 17.89 -4.12
N TYR A 212 3.52 19.03 -4.68
CA TYR A 212 3.06 19.42 -6.00
C TYR A 212 4.03 20.41 -6.68
N GLY A 213 4.00 20.43 -7.99
CA GLY A 213 4.87 21.28 -8.81
C GLY A 213 4.71 20.99 -10.29
N HIS A 214 5.73 21.32 -11.03
CA HIS A 214 5.80 21.04 -12.48
C HIS A 214 6.87 20.00 -12.76
N THR A 215 6.61 19.13 -13.74
CA THR A 215 7.68 18.31 -14.32
C THR A 215 8.60 19.19 -15.16
N GLU A 216 9.78 18.71 -15.50
CA GLU A 216 10.69 19.39 -16.45
C GLU A 216 10.06 19.68 -17.81
N HIS A 217 8.95 19.01 -18.13
CA HIS A 217 8.18 19.18 -19.35
C HIS A 217 6.96 20.12 -19.20
N GLY A 218 6.84 20.82 -18.09
CA GLY A 218 5.74 21.78 -17.83
C GLY A 218 4.40 21.14 -17.53
N LEU A 219 4.33 19.82 -17.33
CA LEU A 219 3.12 19.15 -16.85
C LEU A 219 2.94 19.41 -15.35
N GLY A 220 1.69 19.49 -14.90
CA GLY A 220 1.40 19.49 -13.46
C GLY A 220 1.71 18.13 -12.83
N TYR A 221 2.23 18.16 -11.64
CA TYR A 221 2.47 16.98 -10.80
C TYR A 221 1.91 17.20 -9.41
N ILE A 222 1.11 16.26 -8.92
CA ILE A 222 0.60 16.22 -7.55
C ILE A 222 0.83 14.82 -6.99
N HIS A 223 1.52 14.71 -5.85
CA HIS A 223 1.60 13.47 -5.09
C HIS A 223 0.68 13.54 -3.87
N LEU A 224 -0.37 12.74 -3.87
CA LEU A 224 -1.29 12.57 -2.74
C LEU A 224 -0.84 11.43 -1.85
N ARG A 225 -0.25 11.76 -0.72
CA ARG A 225 0.36 10.81 0.22
C ARG A 225 -0.63 10.21 1.21
N ASP A 226 -1.69 10.94 1.50
CA ASP A 226 -2.80 10.53 2.37
C ASP A 226 -4.09 11.26 2.01
N VAL A 227 -5.16 10.93 2.75
CA VAL A 227 -6.50 11.50 2.53
C VAL A 227 -6.96 12.17 3.84
N PRO A 228 -6.40 13.35 4.19
CA PRO A 228 -6.84 14.09 5.37
C PRO A 228 -8.21 14.73 5.16
N GLY A 229 -8.95 15.02 6.24
CA GLY A 229 -10.29 15.60 6.17
C GLY A 229 -10.39 16.91 5.37
N ASN A 230 -9.31 17.69 5.30
CA ASN A 230 -9.23 18.92 4.53
C ASN A 230 -8.60 18.76 3.14
N LEU A 231 -8.47 17.52 2.63
CA LEU A 231 -7.88 17.25 1.30
C LEU A 231 -8.53 18.07 0.17
N PRO A 232 -9.88 18.26 0.11
CA PRO A 232 -10.48 19.10 -0.93
C PRO A 232 -9.92 20.52 -0.96
N VAL A 233 -9.70 21.13 0.21
CA VAL A 233 -9.10 22.49 0.32
C VAL A 233 -7.64 22.46 -0.15
N GLN A 234 -6.87 21.43 0.22
CA GLN A 234 -5.49 21.28 -0.24
C GLN A 234 -5.41 21.14 -1.76
N ILE A 235 -6.29 20.35 -2.38
CA ILE A 235 -6.35 20.20 -3.84
C ILE A 235 -6.67 21.54 -4.52
N GLN A 236 -7.63 22.30 -4.00
CA GLN A 236 -7.94 23.63 -4.52
C GLN A 236 -6.70 24.55 -4.52
N GLN A 237 -5.94 24.57 -3.43
CA GLN A 237 -4.71 25.37 -3.31
C GLN A 237 -3.64 24.91 -4.31
N MET A 238 -3.45 23.59 -4.45
CA MET A 238 -2.50 23.03 -5.40
C MET A 238 -2.85 23.38 -6.84
N LEU A 239 -4.10 23.16 -7.26
CA LEU A 239 -4.56 23.47 -8.61
C LEU A 239 -4.49 24.96 -8.93
N ALA A 240 -4.83 25.84 -7.99
CA ALA A 240 -4.69 27.28 -8.16
C ALA A 240 -3.23 27.69 -8.40
N THR A 241 -2.28 27.03 -7.77
CA THR A 241 -0.83 27.29 -7.96
C THR A 241 -0.32 26.74 -9.29
N LEU A 242 -0.83 25.58 -9.72
CA LEU A 242 -0.39 24.89 -10.95
C LEU A 242 -0.96 25.51 -12.22
N SER A 243 -1.84 26.48 -12.17
CA SER A 243 -2.63 27.10 -13.24
C SER A 243 -2.05 26.92 -14.68
N ALA A 244 -2.94 26.73 -15.67
CA ALA A 244 -2.61 26.64 -17.10
C ALA A 244 -1.66 25.46 -17.51
N ILE A 245 -1.72 24.32 -16.80
CA ILE A 245 -0.97 23.12 -17.16
C ILE A 245 -1.63 22.36 -18.32
N PRO A 246 -0.85 21.86 -19.31
CA PRO A 246 -1.38 21.12 -20.46
C PRO A 246 -1.81 19.70 -20.12
N GLY A 247 -1.35 19.13 -19.00
CA GLY A 247 -1.67 17.80 -18.50
C GLY A 247 -1.30 17.66 -17.04
N LEU A 248 -1.91 16.72 -16.33
CA LEU A 248 -1.69 16.49 -14.91
C LEU A 248 -1.32 15.03 -14.63
N ILE A 249 -0.24 14.84 -13.89
CA ILE A 249 0.11 13.56 -13.25
C ILE A 249 -0.36 13.63 -11.80
N LEU A 250 -1.31 12.78 -11.43
CA LEU A 250 -1.76 12.58 -10.06
C LEU A 250 -1.14 11.29 -9.51
N ASP A 251 -0.05 11.42 -8.79
CA ASP A 251 0.66 10.29 -8.19
C ASP A 251 0.05 9.94 -6.83
N MET A 252 -0.49 8.75 -6.72
CA MET A 252 -1.09 8.26 -5.48
C MET A 252 -0.25 7.14 -4.84
N ARG A 253 0.94 6.86 -5.36
CA ARG A 253 1.79 5.79 -4.80
C ARG A 253 2.05 6.00 -3.31
N ALA A 254 1.97 4.89 -2.56
CA ALA A 254 2.08 4.85 -1.10
C ALA A 254 1.05 5.74 -0.35
N ASN A 255 -0.11 6.01 -0.95
CA ASN A 255 -1.19 6.72 -0.26
C ASN A 255 -1.77 5.86 0.87
N GLY A 256 -1.53 6.26 2.12
CA GLY A 256 -1.94 5.52 3.31
C GLY A 256 -3.45 5.55 3.61
N GLY A 257 -4.25 6.28 2.82
CA GLY A 257 -5.67 6.49 3.07
C GLY A 257 -5.94 7.59 4.09
N GLY A 258 -7.09 7.53 4.72
CA GLY A 258 -7.62 8.52 5.67
C GLY A 258 -9.13 8.65 5.53
N GLY A 259 -9.64 9.87 5.45
CA GLY A 259 -11.06 10.14 5.20
C GLY A 259 -11.36 11.62 4.96
N CYS A 260 -12.10 11.89 3.89
CA CYS A 260 -12.61 13.22 3.56
C CYS A 260 -13.90 13.08 2.73
N ASP A 261 -14.45 14.19 2.28
CA ASP A 261 -15.48 14.21 1.24
C ASP A 261 -14.84 13.87 -0.12
N HIS A 262 -14.96 12.61 -0.54
CA HIS A 262 -14.39 12.11 -1.79
C HIS A 262 -15.05 12.73 -3.02
N GLU A 263 -16.34 13.07 -2.95
CA GLU A 263 -17.06 13.73 -4.05
C GLU A 263 -16.55 15.15 -4.26
N ALA A 264 -16.26 15.87 -3.17
CA ALA A 264 -15.62 17.17 -3.24
C ALA A 264 -14.22 17.07 -3.87
N VAL A 265 -13.43 16.03 -3.54
CA VAL A 265 -12.14 15.77 -4.21
C VAL A 265 -12.33 15.63 -5.71
N PHE A 266 -13.24 14.77 -6.15
CA PHE A 266 -13.52 14.56 -7.58
C PHE A 266 -14.02 15.84 -8.27
N GLY A 267 -14.86 16.62 -7.58
CA GLY A 267 -15.43 17.87 -8.10
C GLY A 267 -14.38 18.93 -8.45
N HIS A 268 -13.16 18.90 -7.88
CA HIS A 268 -12.06 19.77 -8.27
C HIS A 268 -11.47 19.46 -9.65
N PHE A 269 -11.79 18.30 -10.21
CA PHE A 269 -11.33 17.86 -11.53
C PHE A 269 -12.44 17.98 -12.59
N LEU A 270 -13.43 18.80 -12.33
CA LEU A 270 -14.52 19.19 -13.22
C LEU A 270 -14.59 20.72 -13.34
N ALA A 271 -15.14 21.22 -14.46
CA ALA A 271 -15.45 22.64 -14.56
C ALA A 271 -16.58 23.01 -13.59
N LYS A 272 -16.59 24.23 -13.10
CA LYS A 272 -17.68 24.73 -12.24
C LYS A 272 -19.04 24.59 -12.94
N GLY A 273 -19.99 23.94 -12.27
CA GLY A 273 -21.30 23.63 -12.80
C GLY A 273 -21.36 22.43 -13.72
N GLN A 274 -20.23 21.83 -14.10
CA GLN A 274 -20.21 20.60 -14.90
C GLN A 274 -20.69 19.41 -14.07
N SER A 275 -21.63 18.64 -14.62
CA SER A 275 -22.04 17.34 -14.09
C SER A 275 -21.32 16.22 -14.82
N TRP A 276 -20.83 15.22 -14.08
CA TRP A 276 -20.19 14.03 -14.62
C TRP A 276 -20.50 12.83 -13.73
N ARG A 277 -21.27 11.85 -14.23
CA ARG A 277 -21.61 10.61 -13.52
C ARG A 277 -22.07 10.80 -12.06
N GLY A 278 -22.85 11.87 -11.81
CA GLY A 278 -23.35 12.21 -10.48
C GLY A 278 -22.48 13.15 -9.67
N TYR A 279 -21.25 13.38 -10.09
CA TYR A 279 -20.39 14.41 -9.49
C TYR A 279 -20.69 15.79 -10.08
N VAL A 280 -20.45 16.83 -9.29
CA VAL A 280 -20.66 18.22 -9.73
C VAL A 280 -19.42 19.05 -9.41
N GLY A 281 -18.91 19.74 -10.41
CA GLY A 281 -17.85 20.74 -10.23
C GLY A 281 -18.41 21.94 -9.45
N LYS A 282 -17.88 22.19 -8.26
CA LYS A 282 -18.33 23.26 -7.35
C LYS A 282 -17.36 24.43 -7.24
N PHE A 283 -16.15 24.26 -7.78
CA PHE A 283 -15.04 25.18 -7.52
C PHE A 283 -14.64 25.94 -8.78
N ASP A 284 -14.32 27.24 -8.61
CA ASP A 284 -13.66 28.02 -9.65
C ASP A 284 -12.23 27.53 -9.83
N GLY A 285 -11.76 27.36 -11.08
CA GLY A 285 -10.41 26.84 -11.37
C GLY A 285 -10.27 25.33 -11.23
N GLY A 286 -11.37 24.57 -11.31
CA GLY A 286 -11.33 23.11 -11.42
C GLY A 286 -10.53 22.66 -12.65
N TYR A 287 -9.72 21.60 -12.51
CA TYR A 287 -8.91 21.09 -13.59
C TYR A 287 -9.69 20.15 -14.52
N THR A 288 -9.78 20.50 -15.80
CA THR A 288 -10.56 19.76 -16.80
C THR A 288 -9.69 19.08 -17.87
N GLY A 289 -8.39 19.34 -17.85
CA GLY A 289 -7.45 18.80 -18.84
C GLY A 289 -7.20 17.29 -18.72
N PRO A 290 -6.35 16.75 -19.61
CA PRO A 290 -5.95 15.33 -19.58
C PRO A 290 -5.19 14.99 -18.29
N MET A 291 -5.50 13.82 -17.70
CA MET A 291 -4.93 13.39 -16.43
C MET A 291 -4.53 11.92 -16.44
N VAL A 292 -3.33 11.64 -15.92
CA VAL A 292 -2.85 10.29 -15.61
C VAL A 292 -2.78 10.13 -14.10
N VAL A 293 -3.36 9.05 -13.58
CA VAL A 293 -3.23 8.63 -12.18
C VAL A 293 -2.21 7.51 -12.09
N ILE A 294 -1.27 7.61 -11.15
CA ILE A 294 -0.26 6.56 -10.88
C ILE A 294 -0.59 5.89 -9.55
N VAL A 295 -0.59 4.55 -9.54
CA VAL A 295 -0.87 3.75 -8.34
C VAL A 295 0.18 2.67 -8.10
N ASP A 296 0.25 2.18 -6.86
CA ASP A 296 1.02 1.01 -6.43
C ASP A 296 0.25 0.22 -5.35
N ALA A 297 0.82 -0.89 -4.89
CA ALA A 297 0.25 -1.69 -3.80
C ALA A 297 0.32 -1.00 -2.42
N GLY A 298 0.92 0.17 -2.32
CA GLY A 298 0.91 1.02 -1.13
C GLY A 298 -0.33 1.90 -1.01
N VAL A 299 -1.10 2.07 -2.10
CA VAL A 299 -2.38 2.79 -2.08
C VAL A 299 -3.43 1.96 -1.35
N ARG A 300 -3.99 2.49 -0.26
CA ARG A 300 -4.94 1.75 0.58
C ARG A 300 -6.12 2.61 1.06
N SER A 301 -7.18 1.93 1.52
CA SER A 301 -8.33 2.54 2.21
C SER A 301 -8.99 3.66 1.39
N ALA A 302 -9.17 4.85 1.93
CA ALA A 302 -9.76 6.00 1.23
C ALA A 302 -8.97 6.40 -0.04
N GLY A 303 -7.65 6.16 -0.07
CA GLY A 303 -6.82 6.34 -1.26
C GLY A 303 -7.30 5.46 -2.42
N GLU A 304 -7.63 4.20 -2.16
CA GLU A 304 -8.17 3.29 -3.17
C GLU A 304 -9.56 3.72 -3.66
N THR A 305 -10.39 4.23 -2.75
CA THR A 305 -11.72 4.75 -3.12
C THR A 305 -11.57 5.92 -4.09
N ILE A 306 -10.69 6.89 -3.80
CA ILE A 306 -10.41 8.02 -4.69
C ILE A 306 -9.83 7.54 -6.03
N ALA A 307 -8.82 6.66 -6.00
CA ALA A 307 -8.23 6.09 -7.20
C ALA A 307 -9.28 5.37 -8.07
N GLY A 308 -10.12 4.55 -7.44
CA GLY A 308 -11.23 3.85 -8.10
C GLY A 308 -12.24 4.80 -8.73
N MET A 309 -12.59 5.90 -8.06
CA MET A 309 -13.45 6.94 -8.61
C MET A 309 -12.86 7.53 -9.90
N PHE A 310 -11.59 7.93 -9.90
CA PHE A 310 -10.94 8.50 -11.09
C PHE A 310 -10.92 7.51 -12.26
N LYS A 311 -10.67 6.25 -11.99
CA LYS A 311 -10.60 5.20 -13.01
C LYS A 311 -11.99 4.78 -13.50
N GLU A 312 -12.84 4.29 -12.58
CA GLU A 312 -14.13 3.65 -12.94
C GLU A 312 -15.16 4.66 -13.48
N ASP A 313 -15.09 5.90 -13.00
CA ASP A 313 -15.93 6.98 -13.51
C ASP A 313 -15.32 7.69 -14.74
N GLY A 314 -14.16 7.21 -15.21
CA GLY A 314 -13.58 7.59 -16.49
C GLY A 314 -12.97 8.99 -16.56
N ARG A 315 -12.62 9.59 -15.39
CA ARG A 315 -12.02 10.94 -15.36
C ARG A 315 -10.54 10.93 -15.74
N ALA A 316 -9.82 9.84 -15.45
CA ALA A 316 -8.39 9.76 -15.67
C ALA A 316 -7.98 8.42 -16.28
N TYR A 317 -6.88 8.43 -17.06
CA TYR A 317 -6.18 7.22 -17.42
C TYR A 317 -5.28 6.79 -16.26
N MET A 318 -5.32 5.52 -15.88
CA MET A 318 -4.59 5.02 -14.73
C MET A 318 -3.49 4.05 -15.16
N ILE A 319 -2.28 4.29 -14.68
CA ILE A 319 -1.15 3.38 -14.80
C ILE A 319 -0.68 2.97 -13.40
N GLY A 320 0.06 1.87 -13.30
CA GLY A 320 0.60 1.44 -12.02
C GLY A 320 1.63 0.34 -12.14
N GLU A 321 2.52 0.23 -11.17
CA GLU A 321 3.45 -0.92 -11.07
C GLU A 321 2.72 -2.18 -10.58
N SER A 322 1.54 -2.01 -9.99
CA SER A 322 0.63 -3.07 -9.57
C SER A 322 -0.78 -2.52 -9.40
N ALA A 323 -1.75 -3.38 -9.10
CA ALA A 323 -3.01 -2.95 -8.50
C ALA A 323 -2.76 -2.37 -7.10
N THR A 324 -3.74 -1.62 -6.58
CA THR A 324 -3.70 -1.09 -5.21
C THR A 324 -3.79 -2.19 -4.15
N ALA A 325 -3.67 -1.86 -2.87
CA ALA A 325 -3.57 -2.82 -1.77
C ALA A 325 -4.76 -3.78 -1.63
N GLY A 326 -5.94 -3.41 -2.13
CA GLY A 326 -7.16 -4.19 -1.93
C GLY A 326 -7.71 -4.13 -0.51
N THR A 327 -7.43 -3.05 0.20
CA THR A 327 -7.76 -2.84 1.60
C THR A 327 -8.68 -1.63 1.72
N SER A 328 -9.93 -1.77 1.30
CA SER A 328 -10.93 -0.69 1.36
C SER A 328 -12.27 -1.24 1.82
N SER A 329 -12.56 -1.07 3.12
CA SER A 329 -13.74 -1.64 3.78
C SER A 329 -14.15 -0.84 5.00
N GLN A 330 -15.39 -1.09 5.46
CA GLN A 330 -15.83 -0.72 6.80
C GLN A 330 -15.19 -1.64 7.84
N LYS A 331 -14.91 -1.10 9.02
CA LYS A 331 -14.20 -1.79 10.11
C LYS A 331 -15.01 -1.79 11.40
N THR A 332 -14.79 -2.82 12.21
CA THR A 332 -15.28 -2.89 13.58
C THR A 332 -14.15 -3.25 14.53
N GLU A 333 -14.39 -3.06 15.82
CA GLU A 333 -13.51 -3.51 16.90
C GLU A 333 -14.29 -4.39 17.87
N ILE A 334 -13.66 -5.46 18.32
CA ILE A 334 -14.18 -6.36 19.34
C ILE A 334 -13.12 -6.60 20.41
N THR A 335 -13.55 -6.81 21.64
CA THR A 335 -12.66 -7.16 22.76
C THR A 335 -12.94 -8.60 23.18
N THR A 336 -11.91 -9.39 23.39
CA THR A 336 -12.01 -10.78 23.82
C THR A 336 -12.63 -10.88 25.22
N PRO A 337 -13.29 -12.02 25.57
CA PRO A 337 -13.89 -12.23 26.89
C PRO A 337 -12.94 -12.05 28.07
N SER A 338 -11.67 -12.43 27.90
CA SER A 338 -10.62 -12.18 28.89
C SER A 338 -10.29 -10.70 29.09
N GLY A 339 -10.65 -9.86 28.11
CA GLY A 339 -10.24 -8.45 28.04
C GLY A 339 -8.75 -8.27 27.76
N LEU A 340 -8.05 -9.31 27.32
CA LEU A 340 -6.61 -9.24 26.98
C LEU A 340 -6.35 -8.51 25.67
N PHE A 341 -7.25 -8.68 24.68
CA PHE A 341 -7.07 -8.13 23.35
C PHE A 341 -8.27 -7.35 22.85
N THR A 342 -8.04 -6.28 22.13
CA THR A 342 -9.01 -5.63 21.24
C THR A 342 -8.53 -5.81 19.81
N ILE A 343 -9.40 -6.40 18.98
CA ILE A 343 -9.10 -6.73 17.58
C ILE A 343 -9.92 -5.82 16.68
N ARG A 344 -9.28 -5.18 15.70
CA ARG A 344 -9.95 -4.49 14.59
C ARG A 344 -9.93 -5.38 13.37
N PHE A 345 -11.02 -5.38 12.59
CA PHE A 345 -11.09 -6.08 11.31
C PHE A 345 -12.20 -5.52 10.43
N SER A 346 -12.15 -5.87 9.14
CA SER A 346 -13.11 -5.43 8.13
C SER A 346 -14.40 -6.24 8.18
N VAL A 347 -15.55 -5.55 8.02
CA VAL A 347 -16.89 -6.17 8.08
C VAL A 347 -17.73 -5.89 6.83
N GLY A 348 -17.27 -5.09 5.89
CA GLY A 348 -17.98 -4.75 4.69
C GLY A 348 -17.05 -4.40 3.53
N SER A 349 -17.55 -4.39 2.32
CA SER A 349 -16.81 -3.99 1.12
C SER A 349 -17.61 -2.98 0.29
N ASN A 350 -16.94 -2.32 -0.66
CA ASN A 350 -17.54 -1.36 -1.59
C ASN A 350 -18.25 -2.09 -2.75
N LYS A 351 -18.96 -3.18 -2.47
CA LYS A 351 -19.71 -3.93 -3.48
C LYS A 351 -20.70 -3.04 -4.23
N GLY A 352 -20.93 -3.38 -5.49
CA GLY A 352 -21.83 -2.66 -6.38
C GLY A 352 -21.20 -1.50 -7.13
N ARG A 353 -20.00 -1.01 -6.74
CA ARG A 353 -19.40 0.16 -7.36
C ARG A 353 -18.14 -0.09 -8.18
N PHE A 354 -17.14 -0.79 -7.62
CA PHE A 354 -15.83 -0.96 -8.23
C PHE A 354 -15.63 -2.38 -8.77
N ASN A 355 -14.70 -2.55 -9.72
CA ASN A 355 -14.34 -3.85 -10.28
C ASN A 355 -15.57 -4.64 -10.79
N ASN A 356 -16.46 -3.99 -11.56
CA ASN A 356 -17.72 -4.56 -12.04
C ASN A 356 -18.62 -5.05 -10.88
N GLY A 357 -18.73 -4.25 -9.83
CA GLY A 357 -19.60 -4.51 -8.68
C GLY A 357 -19.00 -5.43 -7.61
N ARG A 358 -17.78 -5.95 -7.79
CA ARG A 358 -17.13 -6.84 -6.82
C ARG A 358 -16.56 -6.10 -5.60
N GLY A 359 -16.37 -4.78 -5.71
CA GLY A 359 -15.72 -3.97 -4.67
C GLY A 359 -14.20 -3.96 -4.79
N ILE A 360 -13.54 -3.31 -3.83
CA ILE A 360 -12.07 -3.16 -3.81
C ILE A 360 -11.43 -4.21 -2.88
N GLU A 361 -12.08 -4.58 -1.77
CA GLU A 361 -11.51 -5.46 -0.75
C GLU A 361 -11.09 -6.81 -1.33
N GLY A 362 -9.84 -7.19 -1.13
CA GLY A 362 -9.25 -8.44 -1.63
C GLY A 362 -8.86 -8.43 -3.11
N ILE A 363 -9.07 -7.32 -3.83
CA ILE A 363 -8.78 -7.19 -5.28
C ILE A 363 -7.83 -6.02 -5.55
N GLY A 364 -8.13 -4.85 -5.00
CA GLY A 364 -7.53 -3.57 -5.33
C GLY A 364 -8.20 -2.90 -6.54
N VAL A 365 -7.74 -1.70 -6.86
CA VAL A 365 -8.07 -1.01 -8.10
C VAL A 365 -7.04 -1.39 -9.14
N GLN A 366 -7.45 -2.08 -10.18
CA GLN A 366 -6.58 -2.49 -11.29
C GLN A 366 -6.29 -1.28 -12.17
N PRO A 367 -5.04 -0.93 -12.51
CA PRO A 367 -4.78 0.13 -13.47
C PRO A 367 -5.27 -0.27 -14.87
N HIS A 368 -5.42 0.71 -15.79
CA HIS A 368 -5.66 0.43 -17.19
C HIS A 368 -4.43 -0.22 -17.83
N GLU A 369 -3.25 0.18 -17.38
CA GLU A 369 -1.97 -0.29 -17.90
C GLU A 369 -0.99 -0.56 -16.75
N LEU A 370 -0.39 -1.77 -16.75
CA LEU A 370 0.71 -2.12 -15.85
C LEU A 370 2.03 -1.62 -16.47
N VAL A 371 2.75 -0.81 -15.70
CA VAL A 371 4.06 -0.26 -16.11
C VAL A 371 5.06 -0.64 -15.03
N LEU A 372 5.91 -1.60 -15.33
CA LEU A 372 6.91 -2.08 -14.38
C LEU A 372 8.14 -1.15 -14.38
N PRO A 373 8.66 -0.75 -13.22
CA PRO A 373 9.93 -0.06 -13.12
C PRO A 373 11.07 -0.86 -13.79
N THR A 374 11.97 -0.17 -14.47
CA THR A 374 13.14 -0.80 -15.09
C THR A 374 14.39 -0.58 -14.26
N ALA A 375 15.28 -1.57 -14.22
CA ALA A 375 16.59 -1.43 -13.57
C ALA A 375 17.37 -0.25 -14.16
N GLN A 376 17.30 -0.06 -15.48
CA GLN A 376 18.01 1.02 -16.18
C GLN A 376 17.51 2.42 -15.80
N ASP A 377 16.18 2.60 -15.63
CA ASP A 377 15.64 3.89 -15.19
C ASP A 377 16.08 4.17 -13.75
N LEU A 378 15.97 3.17 -12.87
CA LEU A 378 16.38 3.30 -11.47
C LEU A 378 17.89 3.62 -11.34
N LEU A 379 18.74 2.99 -12.14
CA LEU A 379 20.19 3.28 -12.19
C LEU A 379 20.50 4.69 -12.69
N ASN A 380 19.60 5.29 -13.47
CA ASN A 380 19.72 6.64 -14.01
C ASN A 380 18.94 7.68 -13.23
N ASP A 381 18.52 7.39 -12.01
CA ASP A 381 17.71 8.25 -11.15
C ASP A 381 16.40 8.72 -11.82
N LYS A 382 15.77 7.84 -12.62
CA LYS A 382 14.52 8.11 -13.33
C LYS A 382 13.38 7.28 -12.76
N ASP A 383 12.20 7.90 -12.73
CA ASP A 383 10.96 7.21 -12.38
C ASP A 383 10.22 6.76 -13.63
N THR A 384 10.27 5.46 -13.93
CA THR A 384 9.67 4.85 -15.13
C THR A 384 8.20 5.24 -15.30
N LEU A 385 7.43 5.31 -14.21
CA LEU A 385 5.99 5.60 -14.27
C LEU A 385 5.74 7.09 -14.57
N ILE A 386 6.52 8.00 -13.99
CA ILE A 386 6.43 9.43 -14.28
C ILE A 386 6.82 9.71 -15.73
N GLU A 387 7.91 9.06 -16.23
CA GLU A 387 8.32 9.14 -17.62
C GLU A 387 7.24 8.62 -18.57
N HIS A 388 6.62 7.48 -18.25
CA HIS A 388 5.56 6.90 -19.05
C HIS A 388 4.30 7.79 -19.05
N ALA A 389 3.88 8.29 -17.89
CA ALA A 389 2.77 9.24 -17.77
C ALA A 389 3.02 10.51 -18.60
N THR A 390 4.27 11.02 -18.59
CA THR A 390 4.67 12.17 -19.40
C THR A 390 4.52 11.89 -20.89
N LYS A 391 4.96 10.71 -21.37
CA LYS A 391 4.81 10.29 -22.77
C LYS A 391 3.33 10.20 -23.16
N LEU A 392 2.49 9.59 -22.32
CA LEU A 392 1.04 9.49 -22.55
C LEU A 392 0.36 10.86 -22.66
N LEU A 393 0.68 11.80 -21.76
CA LEU A 393 0.10 13.14 -21.77
C LEU A 393 0.55 13.95 -23.01
N LYS A 394 1.79 13.78 -23.46
CA LYS A 394 2.31 14.44 -24.69
C LYS A 394 1.74 13.86 -25.97
N ALA A 395 1.59 12.54 -26.05
CA ALA A 395 1.09 11.85 -27.23
C ALA A 395 -0.44 11.91 -27.37
N GLY A 396 -1.15 12.25 -26.30
CA GLY A 396 -2.58 12.10 -26.16
C GLY A 396 -2.96 10.75 -25.52
N LEU A 397 -3.87 10.80 -24.56
CA LEU A 397 -4.32 9.62 -23.83
C LEU A 397 -5.05 8.63 -24.75
N PRO A 398 -4.94 7.31 -24.50
CA PRO A 398 -5.64 6.30 -25.28
C PRO A 398 -7.15 6.57 -25.34
N LYS A 399 -7.71 6.59 -26.55
CA LYS A 399 -9.14 6.82 -26.78
C LYS A 399 -9.88 5.48 -26.73
N GLY A 400 -11.13 5.52 -26.24
CA GLY A 400 -12.00 4.34 -26.27
C GLY A 400 -11.70 3.27 -25.24
N THR A 401 -10.77 3.51 -24.32
CA THR A 401 -10.55 2.60 -23.18
C THR A 401 -11.73 2.77 -22.20
N VAL A 402 -12.58 1.77 -22.10
CA VAL A 402 -13.66 1.78 -21.13
C VAL A 402 -13.08 1.40 -19.76
N PRO A 403 -13.34 2.17 -18.71
CA PRO A 403 -14.29 3.28 -18.60
C PRO A 403 -13.77 4.67 -19.02
N TYR A 404 -12.49 4.82 -19.41
CA TYR A 404 -11.96 6.14 -19.75
C TYR A 404 -12.62 6.72 -21.01
N GLN A 405 -13.38 7.79 -20.87
CA GLN A 405 -14.06 8.49 -21.97
C GLN A 405 -13.49 9.89 -22.23
N GLY A 406 -12.69 10.43 -21.29
CA GLY A 406 -12.22 11.81 -21.32
C GLY A 406 -13.35 12.84 -21.11
N LEU A 407 -12.99 14.06 -20.68
CA LEU A 407 -13.95 15.16 -20.57
C LEU A 407 -14.24 15.86 -21.92
N HIS A 408 -13.47 15.57 -22.97
CA HIS A 408 -13.53 16.23 -24.27
C HIS A 408 -14.30 15.46 -25.34
N SER A 409 -14.98 14.37 -24.99
CA SER A 409 -15.77 13.56 -25.93
C SER A 409 -17.23 13.99 -26.01
N ARG A 410 -17.52 15.28 -25.92
CA ARG A 410 -18.82 15.87 -26.27
C ARG A 410 -18.65 17.13 -27.09
#